data_88594581e4f1a9de67befc5ddb3523e4
#
_entry.id   88594581e4f1a9de67befc5ddb3523e4
#
_cell.length_a   1.000
_cell.length_b   1.000
_cell.length_c   1.000
_cell.angle_alpha   90.00
_cell.angle_beta   90.00
_cell.angle_gamma   90.00
#
_symmetry.space_group_name_H-M   'P 1'
#
loop_
_entity.id
_entity.type
_entity.pdbx_description
1 polymer ?
#
loop_
_entity_poly.entity_id
_entity_poly.type
_entity_poly.pdbx_seq_one_letter_code
_entity_poly.pdbx_strand_id
1 'polypeptide(L)'
;MSIVSKTRTVPVESGSATYTATFELGEDGWWAAQVVEVPEAISQGRTLDEARANVADALALALELRVKEGGEIPSAGRVAVAQVQPAR
;
A
#
# COMPACT_ATOMS: atom_id res chain seq x y z
N MET A 1 -13.78 -21.83 7.88
CA MET A 1 -13.66 -21.32 7.75
C MET A 1 -13.42 -20.60 7.06
N SER A 2 -13.61 -20.21 6.59
CA SER A 2 -13.32 -19.67 5.80
C SER A 2 -13.10 -18.48 5.94
N ILE A 3 -12.41 -17.94 5.62
CA ILE A 3 -12.12 -16.86 5.88
C ILE A 3 -12.00 -16.22 4.88
N VAL A 4 -12.46 -15.49 4.57
CA VAL A 4 -12.38 -14.87 3.59
C VAL A 4 -11.78 -13.67 3.68
N SER A 5 -10.75 -13.38 3.22
CA SER A 5 -10.23 -12.11 3.27
C SER A 5 -10.47 -11.51 1.99
N LYS A 6 -10.81 -10.31 1.90
CA LYS A 6 -10.95 -9.59 0.72
C LYS A 6 -9.71 -8.87 0.53
N THR A 7 -8.97 -9.15 -0.52
CA THR A 7 -7.70 -8.49 -0.80
C THR A 7 -7.84 -7.64 -2.05
N ARG A 8 -7.46 -6.41 -1.96
CA ARG A 8 -7.51 -5.52 -3.09
C ARG A 8 -6.16 -4.93 -3.36
N THR A 9 -5.83 -4.70 -4.61
CA THR A 9 -4.58 -4.11 -5.01
C THR A 9 -4.86 -2.79 -5.69
N VAL A 10 -4.36 -1.71 -5.13
CA VAL A 10 -4.61 -0.40 -5.68
C VAL A 10 -3.36 0.38 -5.75
N PRO A 11 -3.24 1.35 -6.63
CA PRO A 11 -2.06 2.17 -6.73
C PRO A 11 -2.04 3.21 -5.63
N VAL A 12 -0.87 3.52 -5.15
CA VAL A 12 -0.68 4.55 -4.17
C VAL A 12 0.45 5.42 -4.67
N GLU A 13 0.20 6.70 -4.77
CA GLU A 13 1.19 7.59 -5.30
C GLU A 13 2.06 8.23 -4.26
N SER A 14 3.30 8.44 -4.56
CA SER A 14 4.20 9.15 -3.71
C SER A 14 5.10 9.97 -4.61
N GLY A 15 4.98 11.25 -4.54
CA GLY A 15 5.69 12.13 -5.45
C GLY A 15 5.22 11.85 -6.86
N SER A 16 6.13 11.59 -7.75
CA SER A 16 5.73 11.30 -9.11
C SER A 16 5.70 9.81 -9.38
N ALA A 17 5.89 8.98 -8.40
CA ALA A 17 5.88 7.54 -8.61
C ALA A 17 4.59 6.94 -8.09
N THR A 18 4.19 5.83 -8.64
CA THR A 18 2.98 5.14 -8.22
C THR A 18 3.39 3.76 -7.76
N TYR A 19 2.98 3.40 -6.57
CA TYR A 19 3.31 2.10 -5.99
C TYR A 19 2.03 1.27 -5.84
N THR A 20 2.18 0.00 -5.62
CA THR A 20 1.07 -0.91 -5.51
C THR A 20 0.82 -1.24 -4.05
N ALA A 21 -0.40 -1.06 -3.59
CA ALA A 21 -0.74 -1.42 -2.22
C ALA A 21 -1.76 -2.53 -2.22
N THR A 22 -1.66 -3.44 -1.29
CA THR A 22 -2.64 -4.47 -1.11
C THR A 22 -3.44 -4.17 0.13
N PHE A 23 -4.73 -4.45 0.11
CA PHE A 23 -5.60 -4.17 1.22
C PHE A 23 -6.35 -5.44 1.55
N GLU A 24 -6.37 -5.78 2.82
CA GLU A 24 -7.03 -6.99 3.25
C GLU A 24 -7.97 -6.69 4.38
N LEU A 25 -9.20 -7.13 4.30
CA LEU A 25 -10.17 -6.88 5.34
C LEU A 25 -10.07 -7.99 6.37
N GLY A 26 -9.80 -7.64 7.60
CA GLY A 26 -9.69 -8.60 8.67
C GLY A 26 -11.03 -8.93 9.26
N GLU A 27 -11.08 -9.94 10.09
CA GLU A 27 -12.31 -10.34 10.72
C GLU A 27 -12.79 -9.30 11.68
N ASP A 28 -11.94 -8.46 12.18
CA ASP A 28 -12.31 -7.43 13.12
C ASP A 28 -12.87 -6.21 12.40
N GLY A 29 -12.97 -6.25 11.10
CA GLY A 29 -13.51 -5.13 10.36
C GLY A 29 -12.50 -4.07 9.99
N TRP A 30 -11.23 -4.28 10.30
CA TRP A 30 -10.21 -3.32 9.92
C TRP A 30 -9.55 -3.74 8.64
N TRP A 31 -9.18 -2.76 7.84
CA TRP A 31 -8.48 -3.00 6.60
C TRP A 31 -6.99 -2.86 6.87
N ALA A 32 -6.22 -3.87 6.57
CA ALA A 32 -4.77 -3.81 6.68
C ALA A 32 -4.23 -3.45 5.31
N ALA A 33 -3.23 -2.63 5.26
CA ALA A 33 -2.67 -2.17 3.99
C ALA A 33 -1.16 -2.29 4.00
N GLN A 34 -0.58 -2.66 2.88
CA GLN A 34 0.86 -2.80 2.78
C GLN A 34 1.27 -2.49 1.35
N VAL A 35 2.39 -1.81 1.18
CA VAL A 35 2.89 -1.48 -0.14
C VAL A 35 3.79 -2.61 -0.62
N VAL A 36 3.51 -3.14 -1.77
CA VAL A 36 4.26 -4.28 -2.30
C VAL A 36 5.72 -3.97 -2.50
N GLU A 37 6.03 -2.86 -3.10
CA GLU A 37 7.41 -2.50 -3.42
C GLU A 37 8.18 -1.99 -2.21
N VAL A 38 7.47 -1.58 -1.17
CA VAL A 38 8.08 -1.04 0.03
C VAL A 38 7.36 -1.71 1.20
N PRO A 39 7.67 -2.96 1.48
CA PRO A 39 6.88 -3.75 2.43
C PRO A 39 6.84 -3.21 3.85
N GLU A 40 7.76 -2.35 4.21
CA GLU A 40 7.73 -1.76 5.54
C GLU A 40 6.67 -0.67 5.64
N ALA A 41 6.07 -0.26 4.52
CA ALA A 41 4.99 0.70 4.56
C ALA A 41 3.71 -0.07 4.82
N ILE A 42 3.30 -0.12 6.06
CA ILE A 42 2.13 -0.85 6.52
C ILE A 42 1.25 0.06 7.31
N SER A 43 -0.05 -0.04 7.14
CA SER A 43 -0.97 0.75 7.92
C SER A 43 -2.32 0.06 7.96
N GLN A 44 -3.33 0.72 8.50
CA GLN A 44 -4.64 0.13 8.58
C GLN A 44 -5.69 1.23 8.66
N GLY A 45 -6.93 0.87 8.51
CA GLY A 45 -8.01 1.82 8.60
C GLY A 45 -9.33 1.10 8.76
N ARG A 46 -10.38 1.85 9.16
CA ARG A 46 -11.65 1.26 9.34
C ARG A 46 -12.39 1.12 8.04
N THR A 47 -12.02 1.86 7.05
CA THR A 47 -12.60 1.78 5.73
C THR A 47 -11.46 1.65 4.75
N LEU A 48 -11.77 1.24 3.56
CA LEU A 48 -10.77 1.12 2.53
C LEU A 48 -10.14 2.49 2.25
N ASP A 49 -10.96 3.53 2.19
CA ASP A 49 -10.44 4.86 1.93
C ASP A 49 -9.52 5.31 3.05
N GLU A 50 -9.85 5.02 4.29
CA GLU A 50 -9.01 5.41 5.39
C GLU A 50 -7.69 4.65 5.35
N ALA A 51 -7.74 3.35 5.08
CA ALA A 51 -6.53 2.55 5.00
C ALA A 51 -5.65 3.04 3.85
N ARG A 52 -6.28 3.47 2.75
CA ARG A 52 -5.53 3.96 1.63
C ARG A 52 -4.82 5.25 1.98
N ALA A 53 -5.49 6.18 2.62
CA ALA A 53 -4.86 7.42 3.02
C ALA A 53 -3.73 7.16 4.02
N ASN A 54 -3.97 6.26 4.94
CA ASN A 54 -2.96 5.97 5.97
C ASN A 54 -1.74 5.27 5.39
N VAL A 55 -1.93 4.36 4.44
CA VAL A 55 -0.79 3.66 3.89
C VAL A 55 -0.01 4.60 2.96
N ALA A 56 -0.66 5.58 2.39
CA ALA A 56 0.05 6.56 1.59
C ALA A 56 0.99 7.37 2.47
N ASP A 57 0.53 7.72 3.68
CA ASP A 57 1.38 8.43 4.62
C ASP A 57 2.53 7.54 5.06
N ALA A 58 2.25 6.27 5.32
CA ALA A 58 3.29 5.34 5.74
C ALA A 58 4.32 5.16 4.63
N LEU A 59 3.87 5.15 3.39
CA LEU A 59 4.78 5.02 2.26
C LEU A 59 5.69 6.22 2.17
N ALA A 60 5.13 7.41 2.31
CA ALA A 60 5.94 8.62 2.21
C ALA A 60 7.02 8.62 3.29
N LEU A 61 6.65 8.21 4.51
CA LEU A 61 7.61 8.18 5.59
C LEU A 61 8.67 7.11 5.34
N ALA A 62 8.25 5.94 4.86
CA ALA A 62 9.20 4.86 4.60
C ALA A 62 10.21 5.26 3.53
N LEU A 63 9.74 5.94 2.50
CA LEU A 63 10.64 6.36 1.45
C LEU A 63 11.62 7.43 1.96
N GLU A 64 11.11 8.32 2.81
CA GLU A 64 11.95 9.33 3.37
C GLU A 64 13.04 8.69 4.22
N LEU A 65 12.70 7.70 5.00
CA LEU A 65 13.68 7.02 5.83
C LEU A 65 14.70 6.27 4.98
N ARG A 66 14.25 5.67 3.89
CA ARG A 66 15.18 4.97 3.02
C ARG A 66 16.20 5.93 2.44
N VAL A 67 15.75 7.10 2.05
CA VAL A 67 16.67 8.08 1.51
C VAL A 67 17.68 8.50 2.57
N LYS A 68 17.21 8.75 3.78
CA LYS A 68 18.10 9.17 4.82
C LYS A 68 19.09 8.11 5.17
N GLU A 69 18.74 6.87 5.06
CA GLU A 69 19.63 5.79 5.41
C GLU A 69 20.45 5.31 4.23
N GLY A 70 20.34 5.95 3.11
CA GLY A 70 21.10 5.56 1.94
C GLY A 70 20.56 4.34 1.23
N GLY A 71 19.31 4.01 1.49
CA GLY A 71 18.73 2.83 0.87
C GLY A 71 18.22 3.12 -0.51
N GLU A 72 17.69 2.12 -1.18
CA GLU A 72 17.20 2.29 -2.48
C GLU A 72 15.76 2.60 -2.56
N ILE A 73 15.37 3.39 -3.50
CA ILE A 73 13.99 3.70 -3.76
C ILE A 73 13.56 2.89 -4.95
N PRO A 74 12.60 2.01 -4.80
CA PRO A 74 12.20 1.17 -5.92
C PRO A 74 11.57 1.98 -7.03
N SER A 75 11.84 1.59 -8.26
CA SER A 75 11.22 2.31 -9.32
C SER A 75 10.03 1.50 -9.73
N ALA A 76 9.02 1.59 -9.02
CA ALA A 76 7.87 0.84 -9.29
C ALA A 76 6.82 1.50 -10.05
N GLY A 77 6.95 2.72 -10.26
CA GLY A 77 5.88 3.44 -10.86
C GLY A 77 5.22 2.81 -12.01
N ARG A 78 5.97 2.32 -13.00
CA ARG A 78 5.30 1.86 -14.05
C ARG A 78 4.64 0.62 -13.84
N VAL A 79 5.14 -0.19 -13.10
CA VAL A 79 4.56 -1.44 -12.90
C VAL A 79 3.28 -1.33 -12.18
N ALA A 80 3.25 -0.53 -11.19
CA ALA A 80 2.07 -0.38 -10.39
C ALA A 80 0.91 0.06 -11.21
N VAL A 81 1.16 0.89 -12.12
CA VAL A 81 0.10 1.39 -12.89
C VAL A 81 -0.55 0.29 -13.64
N ALA A 82 0.20 -0.58 -14.08
CA ALA A 82 -0.36 -1.58 -14.86
C ALA A 82 -1.31 -2.41 -14.09
N GLN A 83 -1.03 -2.60 -13.01
CA GLN A 83 -1.91 -3.43 -12.35
C GLN A 83 -2.87 -2.93 -11.58
N VAL A 84 -3.06 -1.93 -11.54
CA VAL A 84 -4.01 -1.40 -10.78
C VAL A 84 -5.25 -1.96 -10.94
N GLN A 85 -5.53 -2.84 -11.02
CA GLN A 85 -6.67 -3.29 -11.17
C GLN A 85 -7.38 -3.48 -10.17
N PRO A 86 -8.20 -3.25 -10.03
CA PRO A 86 -8.96 -3.12 -9.06
C PRO A 86 -9.57 -4.23 -8.78
N ALA A 87 -9.73 -4.47 -8.10
CA ALA A 87 -10.24 -5.38 -7.70
C ALA A 87 -11.34 -5.57 -8.08
N ARG A 88 -11.73 -6.03 -8.31
CA ARG A 88 -12.74 -6.12 -8.73
C ARG A 88 -13.25 -6.88 -7.97
#